data_e3b625df3087429213b3c1be746846da
#
_entry.id   e3b625df3087429213b3c1be746846da
#
_cell.length_a   1.000
_cell.length_b   1.000
_cell.length_c   1.000
_cell.angle_alpha   90.00
_cell.angle_beta   90.00
_cell.angle_gamma   90.00
#
_symmetry.space_group_name_H-M   'P 1'
#
loop_
_entity.id
_entity.type
_entity.pdbx_description
1 polymer ?
#
loop_
_entity_poly.entity_id
_entity_poly.type
_entity_poly.pdbx_seq_one_letter_code
_entity_poly.pdbx_strand_id
1 'polypeptide(L)'
;AFGRRRVSLRSPIRIPREFGRPRGDDELELALRPDPLIWDGRFVNNGWLQETPRPVTKLTWDNAALISPATAQKLGVENEQLVDLTLPGRSAKAPVWIVPGQADGVVTVQLGYGRRLTGRVGAGAGFDAGALRTSTDMWGATGLEVIKSYDRRPLACTQDHHSMEDRHLVRHA
;
A
#
# COMPACT_ATOMS: atom_id res chain seq x y z
N ALA A 1 -13.57 -29.41 -37.95
CA ALA A 1 -13.50 -27.98 -38.24
C ALA A 1 -14.04 -27.20 -37.04
N PHE A 2 -13.22 -26.48 -36.34
CA PHE A 2 -13.65 -25.63 -35.24
C PHE A 2 -14.31 -24.39 -35.83
N GLY A 3 -15.62 -24.25 -35.64
CA GLY A 3 -16.39 -23.06 -36.05
C GLY A 3 -15.95 -21.84 -35.26
N ARG A 4 -15.53 -20.77 -35.94
CA ARG A 4 -15.26 -19.48 -35.35
C ARG A 4 -16.57 -18.90 -34.80
N ARG A 5 -16.76 -18.92 -33.48
CA ARG A 5 -17.84 -18.16 -32.84
C ARG A 5 -17.45 -16.68 -32.82
N ARG A 6 -18.25 -15.84 -33.46
CA ARG A 6 -18.18 -14.39 -33.27
C ARG A 6 -18.74 -14.06 -31.88
N VAL A 7 -17.88 -13.56 -30.99
CA VAL A 7 -18.30 -12.98 -29.72
C VAL A 7 -18.57 -11.51 -29.98
N SER A 8 -19.80 -11.08 -29.79
CA SER A 8 -20.16 -9.64 -29.78
C SER A 8 -20.47 -9.22 -28.36
N LEU A 9 -19.94 -8.07 -27.95
CA LEU A 9 -20.30 -7.45 -26.66
C LEU A 9 -21.77 -7.00 -26.77
N ARG A 10 -22.60 -7.43 -25.80
CA ARG A 10 -24.03 -7.08 -25.75
C ARG A 10 -24.30 -5.60 -25.44
N SER A 11 -23.32 -4.91 -24.89
CA SER A 11 -23.37 -3.48 -24.58
C SER A 11 -21.98 -2.87 -24.67
N PRO A 12 -21.86 -1.60 -25.04
CA PRO A 12 -20.58 -0.92 -24.96
C PRO A 12 -20.10 -0.91 -23.51
N ILE A 13 -18.85 -1.27 -23.30
CA ILE A 13 -18.20 -1.14 -21.99
C ILE A 13 -18.19 0.35 -21.67
N ARG A 14 -18.99 0.76 -20.70
CA ARG A 14 -18.91 2.13 -20.15
C ARG A 14 -17.72 2.16 -19.20
N ILE A 15 -16.64 2.74 -19.64
CA ILE A 15 -15.55 3.13 -18.74
C ILE A 15 -16.09 4.30 -17.90
N PRO A 16 -16.15 4.19 -16.55
CA PRO A 16 -16.56 5.31 -15.73
C PRO A 16 -15.70 6.53 -16.07
N ARG A 17 -16.30 7.72 -16.17
CA ARG A 17 -15.57 8.97 -16.50
C ARG A 17 -14.52 9.33 -15.45
N GLU A 18 -14.62 8.75 -14.27
CA GLU A 18 -13.67 8.90 -13.17
C GLU A 18 -12.39 8.08 -13.36
N PHE A 19 -12.41 7.05 -14.22
CA PHE A 19 -11.22 6.34 -14.66
C PHE A 19 -10.44 7.23 -15.64
N GLY A 20 -9.38 7.86 -15.14
CA GLY A 20 -8.51 8.71 -15.96
C GLY A 20 -8.75 10.21 -15.82
N ARG A 21 -9.50 10.67 -14.80
CA ARG A 21 -9.44 12.07 -14.44
C ARG A 21 -8.00 12.38 -14.01
N PRO A 22 -7.32 13.34 -14.64
CA PRO A 22 -6.02 13.77 -14.19
C PRO A 22 -6.12 14.23 -12.74
N ARG A 23 -5.21 13.74 -11.90
CA ARG A 23 -5.07 14.22 -10.52
C ARG A 23 -4.75 15.72 -10.55
N GLY A 24 -5.38 16.51 -9.69
CA GLY A 24 -4.91 17.87 -9.41
C GLY A 24 -3.52 17.83 -8.75
N ASP A 25 -2.71 18.86 -8.94
CA ASP A 25 -1.33 18.90 -8.44
C ASP A 25 -1.22 18.71 -6.91
N ASP A 26 -2.27 19.07 -6.18
CA ASP A 26 -2.36 18.95 -4.72
C ASP A 26 -3.18 17.75 -4.23
N GLU A 27 -3.79 17.01 -5.12
CA GLU A 27 -4.66 15.87 -4.80
C GLU A 27 -3.82 14.61 -4.59
N LEU A 28 -4.08 13.87 -3.51
CA LEU A 28 -3.46 12.57 -3.29
C LEU A 28 -4.29 11.46 -3.93
N GLU A 29 -3.59 10.46 -4.43
CA GLU A 29 -4.17 9.25 -5.00
C GLU A 29 -3.87 8.04 -4.13
N LEU A 30 -4.87 7.21 -3.87
CA LEU A 30 -4.70 5.89 -3.27
C LEU A 30 -4.48 4.85 -4.36
N ALA A 31 -3.41 4.07 -4.26
CA ALA A 31 -3.18 2.89 -5.07
C ALA A 31 -3.24 1.63 -4.21
N LEU A 32 -4.21 0.75 -4.48
CA LEU A 32 -4.35 -0.54 -3.80
C LEU A 32 -3.66 -1.63 -4.63
N ARG A 33 -2.79 -2.42 -4.01
CA ARG A 33 -2.05 -3.49 -4.67
C ARG A 33 -2.14 -4.79 -3.88
N PRO A 34 -2.20 -5.95 -4.54
CA PRO A 34 -1.96 -7.20 -3.85
C PRO A 34 -0.55 -7.19 -3.24
N ASP A 35 -0.41 -7.78 -2.05
CA ASP A 35 0.91 -7.97 -1.45
C ASP A 35 1.72 -8.98 -2.28
N PRO A 36 3.01 -8.75 -2.53
CA PRO A 36 3.82 -9.65 -3.35
C PRO A 36 4.02 -11.04 -2.76
N LEU A 37 3.80 -11.22 -1.46
CA LEU A 37 4.00 -12.49 -0.75
C LEU A 37 2.69 -13.18 -0.38
N ILE A 38 1.80 -12.47 0.30
CA ILE A 38 0.54 -13.04 0.79
C ILE A 38 -0.67 -12.76 -0.11
N TRP A 39 -0.44 -12.03 -1.23
CA TRP A 39 -1.42 -11.68 -2.25
C TRP A 39 -2.57 -10.82 -1.69
N ASP A 40 -3.80 -11.28 -1.84
CA ASP A 40 -5.01 -10.65 -1.29
C ASP A 40 -5.33 -11.13 0.14
N GLY A 41 -4.38 -11.81 0.79
CA GLY A 41 -4.50 -12.40 2.11
C GLY A 41 -4.85 -13.88 2.11
N ARG A 42 -4.99 -14.53 0.94
CA ARG A 42 -5.22 -15.98 0.88
C ARG A 42 -4.07 -16.79 1.46
N PHE A 43 -2.87 -16.23 1.49
CA PHE A 43 -1.66 -16.85 2.04
C PHE A 43 -1.22 -16.26 3.39
N VAL A 44 -2.04 -15.41 4.01
CA VAL A 44 -1.68 -14.69 5.25
C VAL A 44 -1.32 -15.60 6.42
N ASN A 45 -1.85 -16.81 6.44
CA ASN A 45 -1.55 -17.80 7.50
C ASN A 45 -0.27 -18.63 7.24
N ASN A 46 0.51 -18.28 6.24
CA ASN A 46 1.80 -18.92 5.95
C ASN A 46 2.93 -18.10 6.59
N GLY A 47 3.51 -18.61 7.70
CA GLY A 47 4.59 -17.94 8.43
C GLY A 47 5.84 -17.68 7.61
N TRP A 48 6.21 -18.59 6.72
CA TRP A 48 7.35 -18.41 5.81
C TRP A 48 7.18 -17.19 4.89
N LEU A 49 5.96 -16.99 4.37
CA LEU A 49 5.68 -15.82 3.53
C LEU A 49 5.63 -14.53 4.35
N GLN A 50 5.19 -14.60 5.62
CA GLN A 50 5.20 -13.45 6.51
C GLN A 50 6.63 -13.02 6.89
N GLU A 51 7.53 -13.97 7.09
CA GLU A 51 8.93 -13.72 7.43
C GLU A 51 9.78 -13.31 6.21
N THR A 52 9.33 -13.65 5.00
CA THR A 52 10.04 -13.30 3.78
C THR A 52 10.03 -11.78 3.57
N PRO A 53 11.20 -11.13 3.45
CA PRO A 53 11.25 -9.69 3.19
C PRO A 53 10.67 -9.34 1.82
N ARG A 54 9.86 -8.29 1.76
CA ARG A 54 9.36 -7.78 0.49
C ARG A 54 10.50 -7.29 -0.40
N PRO A 55 10.38 -7.46 -1.71
CA PRO A 55 11.48 -7.15 -2.65
C PRO A 55 12.04 -5.74 -2.54
N VAL A 56 11.18 -4.73 -2.37
CA VAL A 56 11.58 -3.31 -2.33
C VAL A 56 11.74 -2.79 -0.91
N THR A 57 10.68 -2.91 -0.10
CA THR A 57 10.62 -2.28 1.23
C THR A 57 11.39 -3.04 2.31
N LYS A 58 11.67 -4.31 2.09
CA LYS A 58 12.26 -5.23 3.09
C LYS A 58 11.44 -5.41 4.36
N LEU A 59 10.21 -4.91 4.37
CA LEU A 59 9.26 -5.10 5.46
C LEU A 59 8.79 -6.55 5.53
N THR A 60 8.54 -7.01 6.74
CA THR A 60 7.98 -8.33 7.08
C THR A 60 6.79 -8.15 8.01
N TRP A 61 5.91 -9.14 8.09
CA TRP A 61 4.81 -9.25 9.05
C TRP A 61 3.74 -8.15 9.03
N ASP A 62 3.91 -7.10 8.26
CA ASP A 62 3.04 -5.92 8.27
C ASP A 62 2.86 -5.32 6.88
N ASN A 63 1.86 -4.47 6.71
CA ASN A 63 1.72 -3.59 5.57
C ASN A 63 1.81 -2.13 6.01
N ALA A 64 2.14 -1.24 5.09
CA ALA A 64 2.32 0.18 5.36
C ALA A 64 1.70 1.04 4.26
N ALA A 65 1.48 2.30 4.55
CA ALA A 65 1.22 3.34 3.57
C ALA A 65 2.56 3.76 2.95
N LEU A 66 2.83 3.28 1.74
CA LEU A 66 4.07 3.57 1.00
C LEU A 66 3.93 4.92 0.32
N ILE A 67 4.85 5.84 0.60
CA ILE A 67 4.86 7.19 0.03
C ILE A 67 6.26 7.59 -0.43
N SER A 68 6.34 8.56 -1.36
CA SER A 68 7.63 9.11 -1.78
C SER A 68 8.23 10.05 -0.72
N PRO A 69 9.55 10.28 -0.74
CA PRO A 69 10.19 11.27 0.13
C PRO A 69 9.58 12.67 -0.01
N ALA A 70 9.25 13.11 -1.24
CA ALA A 70 8.65 14.41 -1.48
C ALA A 70 7.23 14.50 -0.90
N THR A 71 6.43 13.42 -1.03
CA THR A 71 5.09 13.36 -0.42
C THR A 71 5.18 13.35 1.10
N ALA A 72 6.13 12.61 1.68
CA ALA A 72 6.37 12.59 3.13
C ALA A 72 6.73 13.97 3.66
N GLN A 73 7.61 14.69 2.97
CA GLN A 73 8.00 16.06 3.32
C GLN A 73 6.80 17.01 3.27
N LYS A 74 5.99 16.93 2.20
CA LYS A 74 4.78 17.76 2.05
C LYS A 74 3.76 17.51 3.17
N LEU A 75 3.59 16.25 3.58
CA LEU A 75 2.66 15.85 4.64
C LEU A 75 3.25 16.06 6.06
N GLY A 76 4.56 16.25 6.17
CA GLY A 76 5.27 16.36 7.45
C GLY A 76 5.19 15.06 8.27
N VAL A 77 5.34 13.90 7.61
CA VAL A 77 5.28 12.58 8.23
C VAL A 77 6.61 11.83 8.07
N GLU A 78 6.86 10.92 8.99
CA GLU A 78 8.07 10.11 9.07
C GLU A 78 7.75 8.62 8.97
N ASN A 79 8.79 7.78 8.80
CA ASN A 79 8.65 6.33 8.87
C ASN A 79 8.00 5.91 10.20
N GLU A 80 7.13 4.88 10.13
CA GLU A 80 6.43 4.29 11.28
C GLU A 80 5.38 5.19 11.94
N GLN A 81 5.27 6.46 11.54
CA GLN A 81 4.23 7.34 12.03
C GLN A 81 2.86 6.85 11.53
N LEU A 82 1.88 6.82 12.43
CA LEU A 82 0.51 6.46 12.08
C LEU A 82 -0.18 7.63 11.37
N VAL A 83 -0.89 7.31 10.31
CA VAL A 83 -1.75 8.24 9.58
C VAL A 83 -3.14 7.66 9.40
N ASP A 84 -4.14 8.51 9.40
CA ASP A 84 -5.49 8.15 8.99
C ASP A 84 -5.65 8.42 7.50
N LEU A 85 -5.85 7.36 6.73
CA LEU A 85 -6.16 7.40 5.30
C LEU A 85 -7.67 7.49 5.15
N THR A 86 -8.17 8.60 4.62
CA THR A 86 -9.61 8.86 4.55
C THR A 86 -10.06 9.14 3.13
N LEU A 87 -11.13 8.46 2.74
CA LEU A 87 -11.90 8.67 1.53
C LEU A 87 -13.37 8.85 1.90
N PRO A 88 -14.24 9.37 1.03
CA PRO A 88 -15.66 9.52 1.36
C PRO A 88 -16.29 8.23 1.89
N GLY A 89 -16.73 8.27 3.15
CA GLY A 89 -17.41 7.17 3.84
C GLY A 89 -16.53 5.98 4.26
N ARG A 90 -15.21 6.08 4.19
CA ARG A 90 -14.28 4.99 4.51
C ARG A 90 -12.93 5.50 4.98
N SER A 91 -12.33 4.81 5.94
CA SER A 91 -11.01 5.17 6.46
C SER A 91 -10.25 3.95 6.96
N ALA A 92 -8.93 4.08 7.04
CA ALA A 92 -8.06 3.10 7.65
C ALA A 92 -6.85 3.80 8.29
N LYS A 93 -6.43 3.31 9.46
CA LYS A 93 -5.21 3.79 10.12
C LYS A 93 -4.03 2.93 9.69
N ALA A 94 -2.96 3.55 9.20
CA ALA A 94 -1.80 2.89 8.61
C ALA A 94 -0.49 3.49 9.12
N PRO A 95 0.56 2.68 9.37
CA PRO A 95 1.91 3.21 9.53
C PRO A 95 2.47 3.64 8.17
N VAL A 96 3.21 4.72 8.16
CA VAL A 96 3.90 5.23 6.96
C VAL A 96 5.23 4.49 6.75
N TRP A 97 5.56 4.25 5.50
CA TRP A 97 6.91 3.84 5.08
C TRP A 97 7.34 4.64 3.86
N ILE A 98 8.44 5.37 3.98
CA ILE A 98 8.97 6.24 2.93
C ILE A 98 9.81 5.39 1.98
N VAL A 99 9.43 5.39 0.69
CA VAL A 99 10.06 4.56 -0.34
C VAL A 99 10.63 5.47 -1.43
N PRO A 100 11.95 5.60 -1.54
CA PRO A 100 12.58 6.27 -2.68
C PRO A 100 12.17 5.60 -4.00
N GLY A 101 11.77 6.42 -4.99
CA GLY A 101 11.27 5.92 -6.29
C GLY A 101 9.76 5.68 -6.35
N GLN A 102 9.04 5.81 -5.25
CA GLN A 102 7.57 5.88 -5.27
C GLN A 102 7.11 7.18 -5.95
N ALA A 103 6.01 7.12 -6.72
CA ALA A 103 5.46 8.29 -7.38
C ALA A 103 4.97 9.34 -6.36
N ASP A 104 5.25 10.62 -6.66
CA ASP A 104 4.81 11.73 -5.80
C ASP A 104 3.29 11.89 -5.82
N GLY A 105 2.72 12.18 -4.65
CA GLY A 105 1.28 12.33 -4.46
C GLY A 105 0.49 11.03 -4.57
N VAL A 106 1.15 9.88 -4.61
CA VAL A 106 0.52 8.56 -4.59
C VAL A 106 0.83 7.86 -3.28
N VAL A 107 -0.21 7.37 -2.61
CA VAL A 107 -0.10 6.50 -1.43
C VAL A 107 -0.42 5.08 -1.86
N THR A 108 0.57 4.20 -1.83
CA THR A 108 0.36 2.79 -2.18
C THR A 108 0.15 1.97 -0.91
N VAL A 109 -0.90 1.15 -0.89
CA VAL A 109 -1.24 0.27 0.23
C VAL A 109 -1.40 -1.16 -0.27
N GLN A 110 -0.81 -2.10 0.47
CA GLN A 110 -0.89 -3.52 0.15
C GLN A 110 -2.07 -4.18 0.85
N LEU A 111 -2.83 -4.96 0.07
CA LEU A 111 -3.97 -5.74 0.53
C LEU A 111 -3.52 -7.00 1.28
N GLY A 112 -4.45 -7.62 1.97
CA GLY A 112 -4.27 -8.97 2.51
C GLY A 112 -4.02 -9.05 4.01
N TYR A 113 -3.69 -7.96 4.64
CA TYR A 113 -3.47 -7.81 6.08
C TYR A 113 -4.74 -7.36 6.84
N GLY A 114 -4.68 -7.32 8.16
CA GLY A 114 -5.73 -6.82 9.04
C GLY A 114 -7.00 -7.68 9.08
N ARG A 115 -6.93 -8.93 8.63
CA ARG A 115 -8.08 -9.83 8.56
C ARG A 115 -8.51 -10.31 9.94
N ARG A 116 -9.82 -10.37 10.19
CA ARG A 116 -10.39 -10.85 11.45
C ARG A 116 -10.39 -12.37 11.57
N LEU A 117 -10.61 -13.07 10.46
CA LEU A 117 -10.63 -14.53 10.40
C LEU A 117 -9.41 -15.02 9.63
N THR A 118 -8.37 -15.30 10.36
CA THR A 118 -7.11 -15.87 9.87
C THR A 118 -6.75 -17.07 10.75
N GLY A 119 -5.76 -17.85 10.34
CA GLY A 119 -5.15 -18.80 11.25
C GLY A 119 -4.27 -18.10 12.32
N ARG A 120 -3.58 -18.89 13.13
CA ARG A 120 -2.73 -18.38 14.22
C ARG A 120 -1.65 -17.41 13.76
N VAL A 121 -1.10 -17.63 12.57
CA VAL A 121 0.03 -16.86 12.01
C VAL A 121 -0.42 -15.48 11.53
N GLY A 122 -1.57 -15.41 10.88
CA GLY A 122 -2.05 -14.14 10.31
C GLY A 122 -2.81 -13.25 11.30
N ALA A 123 -3.06 -13.74 12.53
CA ALA A 123 -3.84 -12.98 13.51
C ALA A 123 -3.07 -11.75 13.99
N GLY A 124 -3.70 -10.57 13.88
CA GLY A 124 -3.12 -9.30 14.34
C GLY A 124 -2.02 -8.71 13.43
N ALA A 125 -1.70 -9.37 12.30
CA ALA A 125 -0.73 -8.85 11.35
C ALA A 125 -1.34 -7.72 10.50
N GLY A 126 -0.66 -6.58 10.45
CA GLY A 126 -0.98 -5.45 9.61
C GLY A 126 -2.31 -4.74 9.90
N PHE A 127 -2.74 -3.92 8.95
CA PHE A 127 -4.03 -3.25 8.99
C PHE A 127 -4.87 -3.62 7.75
N ASP A 128 -6.19 -3.48 7.88
CA ASP A 128 -7.14 -3.82 6.81
C ASP A 128 -7.21 -2.71 5.75
N ALA A 129 -6.39 -2.83 4.73
CA ALA A 129 -6.48 -1.97 3.55
C ALA A 129 -7.76 -2.22 2.71
N GLY A 130 -8.41 -3.36 2.90
CA GLY A 130 -9.69 -3.68 2.25
C GLY A 130 -10.81 -2.73 2.67
N ALA A 131 -10.73 -2.12 3.85
CA ALA A 131 -11.68 -1.11 4.31
C ALA A 131 -11.72 0.14 3.40
N LEU A 132 -10.67 0.38 2.62
CA LEU A 132 -10.58 1.48 1.64
C LEU A 132 -11.12 1.10 0.26
N ARG A 133 -11.53 -0.15 0.02
CA ARG A 133 -12.01 -0.64 -1.28
C ARG A 133 -13.53 -0.53 -1.41
N THR A 134 -13.94 -0.28 -2.64
CA THR A 134 -15.35 -0.44 -3.06
C THR A 134 -15.40 -1.22 -4.38
N SER A 135 -16.60 -1.56 -4.83
CA SER A 135 -16.78 -2.19 -6.14
C SER A 135 -16.42 -1.27 -7.32
N THR A 136 -16.44 0.05 -7.11
CA THR A 136 -16.04 1.06 -8.09
C THR A 136 -14.54 1.39 -8.01
N ASP A 137 -13.98 1.39 -6.79
CA ASP A 137 -12.59 1.75 -6.50
C ASP A 137 -11.81 0.51 -6.05
N MET A 138 -11.71 -0.48 -6.92
CA MET A 138 -11.08 -1.75 -6.57
C MET A 138 -9.56 -1.68 -6.43
N TRP A 139 -8.92 -0.79 -7.19
CA TRP A 139 -7.45 -0.72 -7.30
C TRP A 139 -6.87 0.65 -7.02
N GLY A 140 -7.71 1.65 -6.84
CA GLY A 140 -7.27 3.01 -6.52
C GLY A 140 -8.44 3.98 -6.46
N ALA A 141 -8.18 5.14 -5.88
CA ALA A 141 -9.12 6.25 -5.79
C ALA A 141 -8.36 7.57 -5.72
N THR A 142 -8.95 8.64 -6.24
CA THR A 142 -8.47 10.02 -6.08
C THR A 142 -9.15 10.70 -4.90
N GLY A 143 -8.59 11.82 -4.44
CA GLY A 143 -9.15 12.57 -3.32
C GLY A 143 -8.88 11.92 -1.96
N LEU A 144 -7.75 11.23 -1.82
CA LEU A 144 -7.31 10.68 -0.56
C LEU A 144 -6.87 11.82 0.37
N GLU A 145 -7.44 11.85 1.57
CA GLU A 145 -6.95 12.68 2.67
C GLU A 145 -6.04 11.84 3.57
N VAL A 146 -4.90 12.42 3.96
CA VAL A 146 -3.93 11.82 4.87
C VAL A 146 -3.77 12.72 6.08
N ILE A 147 -4.22 12.26 7.22
CA ILE A 147 -4.16 12.99 8.48
C ILE A 147 -3.13 12.31 9.39
N LYS A 148 -2.09 13.04 9.77
CA LYS A 148 -1.05 12.49 10.65
C LYS A 148 -1.54 12.34 12.09
N SER A 149 -1.15 11.23 12.73
CA SER A 149 -1.28 11.01 14.16
C SER A 149 0.06 11.25 14.84
N TYR A 150 0.06 11.49 16.13
CA TYR A 150 1.29 11.54 16.93
C TYR A 150 1.78 10.15 17.34
N ASP A 151 0.95 9.12 17.14
CA ASP A 151 1.29 7.74 17.46
C ASP A 151 2.26 7.17 16.43
N ARG A 152 3.06 6.20 16.86
CA ARG A 152 3.98 5.44 16.00
C ARG A 152 3.71 3.95 16.16
N ARG A 153 3.94 3.22 15.09
CA ARG A 153 3.87 1.77 15.06
C ARG A 153 5.14 1.24 14.42
N PRO A 154 6.04 0.61 15.21
CA PRO A 154 7.25 0.01 14.69
C PRO A 154 6.95 -1.04 13.62
N LEU A 155 7.72 -1.02 12.54
CA LEU A 155 7.63 -1.96 11.43
C LEU A 155 8.89 -2.83 11.40
N ALA A 156 8.71 -4.14 11.28
CA ALA A 156 9.84 -5.05 11.14
C ALA A 156 10.43 -4.93 9.73
N CYS A 157 11.66 -4.45 9.64
CA CYS A 157 12.43 -4.37 8.41
C CYS A 157 13.71 -5.20 8.55
N THR A 158 13.99 -6.05 7.57
CA THR A 158 15.20 -6.91 7.61
C THR A 158 16.45 -6.20 7.13
N GLN A 159 16.30 -5.07 6.45
CA GLN A 159 17.39 -4.27 5.93
C GLN A 159 17.04 -2.79 6.04
N ASP A 160 17.72 -2.11 6.94
CA ASP A 160 17.63 -0.66 7.08
C ASP A 160 18.90 -0.03 6.47
N HIS A 161 18.81 0.38 5.22
CA HIS A 161 19.92 1.03 4.50
C HIS A 161 19.79 2.56 4.50
N HIS A 162 18.84 3.12 5.22
CA HIS A 162 18.62 4.55 5.25
C HIS A 162 19.52 5.29 6.24
N SER A 163 20.16 4.54 7.14
CA SER A 163 21.07 5.08 8.14
C SER A 163 22.42 4.35 8.07
N MET A 164 23.49 5.10 8.20
CA MET A 164 24.83 4.54 8.39
C MET A 164 25.11 4.19 9.85
N GLU A 165 24.16 4.40 10.76
CA GLU A 165 24.28 4.10 12.20
C GLU A 165 25.61 4.64 12.77
N ASP A 166 25.95 5.87 12.44
CA ASP A 166 27.21 6.54 12.80
C ASP A 166 28.49 5.87 12.27
N ARG A 167 28.35 4.91 11.36
CA ARG A 167 29.53 4.31 10.70
C ARG A 167 30.16 5.29 9.72
N HIS A 168 31.48 5.32 9.70
CA HIS A 168 32.20 6.11 8.71
C HIS A 168 31.91 5.63 7.29
N LEU A 169 31.72 6.58 6.37
CA LEU A 169 31.60 6.26 4.95
C LEU A 169 32.80 5.44 4.51
N VAL A 170 32.54 4.30 3.87
CA VAL A 170 33.60 3.51 3.24
C VAL A 170 34.18 4.36 2.10
N ARG A 171 35.42 4.80 2.25
CA ARG A 171 36.16 5.44 1.17
C ARG A 171 36.76 4.34 0.32
N HIS A 172 36.38 4.28 -0.94
CA HIS A 172 37.11 3.48 -1.91
C HIS A 172 38.48 4.14 -2.11
N ALA A 173 39.53 3.37 -1.87
CA ALA A 173 40.90 3.76 -2.17
C ALA A 173 41.18 3.62 -3.67
#